data_deeb79cca1876d037581fc138389ffc0
#
_entry.id   deeb79cca1876d037581fc138389ffc0
#
_cell.length_a   1.000
_cell.length_b   1.000
_cell.length_c   1.000
_cell.angle_alpha   90.00
_cell.angle_beta   90.00
_cell.angle_gamma   90.00
#
_symmetry.space_group_name_H-M   'P 1'
#
loop_
_entity.id
_entity.type
_entity.pdbx_description
1 polymer ?
#
loop_
_entity_poly.entity_id
_entity_poly.type
_entity_poly.pdbx_seq_one_letter_code
_entity_poly.pdbx_strand_id
1 'polypeptide(L)'
;MQMTAAQAFEKNRYIYLSGAVPREECERLTQHMFKLKEEGKLTKDEQCPLSHSVYGDPELDAVLEKLVPNLSKQLGIELLPTYTYARIYEPGEVLVKHKDRPSCEISGTLTLGFDPGSGIWPIYFGKNDDDVVGTGFEINIGDLVMYRGCELNHWRPPYKGQWQVQVFFHFVDANGPHKDHAMDGRKALGHGAETREQSKPVENQGNTITHEQAMDIY
;
A
#
# COMPACT_ATOMS: atom_id res chain seq x y z
N MET A 1 -16.22 -27.23 4.68
CA MET A 1 -16.74 -26.11 3.85
C MET A 1 -15.60 -25.13 3.69
N GLN A 2 -15.26 -24.78 2.45
CA GLN A 2 -14.16 -23.85 2.18
C GLN A 2 -14.59 -22.43 2.55
N MET A 3 -13.73 -21.68 3.22
CA MET A 3 -14.01 -20.31 3.65
C MET A 3 -14.11 -19.38 2.44
N THR A 4 -15.10 -18.48 2.40
CA THR A 4 -15.18 -17.45 1.36
C THR A 4 -14.09 -16.39 1.55
N ALA A 5 -13.81 -15.58 0.51
CA ALA A 5 -12.86 -14.47 0.60
C ALA A 5 -13.24 -13.48 1.72
N ALA A 6 -14.52 -13.11 1.81
CA ALA A 6 -15.04 -12.23 2.86
C ALA A 6 -14.81 -12.82 4.28
N GLN A 7 -15.12 -14.12 4.47
CA GLN A 7 -14.89 -14.79 5.74
C GLN A 7 -13.40 -14.87 6.11
N ALA A 8 -12.53 -15.09 5.11
CA ALA A 8 -11.08 -15.11 5.30
C ALA A 8 -10.56 -13.73 5.71
N PHE A 9 -11.02 -12.67 5.03
CA PHE A 9 -10.64 -11.29 5.34
C PHE A 9 -11.11 -10.87 6.73
N GLU A 10 -12.36 -11.18 7.10
CA GLU A 10 -12.89 -10.89 8.43
C GLU A 10 -12.10 -11.60 9.54
N LYS A 11 -11.79 -12.88 9.35
CA LYS A 11 -11.08 -13.68 10.34
C LYS A 11 -9.60 -13.30 10.49
N ASN A 12 -8.91 -13.13 9.35
CA ASN A 12 -7.46 -12.93 9.34
C ASN A 12 -7.06 -11.46 9.30
N ARG A 13 -8.00 -10.56 8.93
CA ARG A 13 -7.79 -9.14 8.67
C ARG A 13 -6.90 -8.85 7.45
N TYR A 14 -6.56 -9.88 6.68
CA TYR A 14 -5.90 -9.79 5.38
C TYR A 14 -6.36 -10.92 4.46
N ILE A 15 -6.16 -10.72 3.16
CA ILE A 15 -6.37 -11.74 2.13
C ILE A 15 -5.42 -11.51 0.95
N TYR A 16 -4.93 -12.60 0.37
CA TYR A 16 -4.14 -12.60 -0.86
C TYR A 16 -5.05 -12.85 -2.06
N LEU A 17 -4.97 -12.00 -3.07
CA LEU A 17 -5.75 -12.06 -4.31
C LEU A 17 -4.80 -12.14 -5.50
N SER A 18 -4.78 -13.27 -6.19
CA SER A 18 -3.93 -13.48 -7.37
C SER A 18 -4.53 -12.80 -8.60
N GLY A 19 -3.67 -12.18 -9.42
CA GLY A 19 -4.04 -11.61 -10.70
C GLY A 19 -5.05 -10.46 -10.62
N ALA A 20 -4.96 -9.63 -9.58
CA ALA A 20 -5.85 -8.48 -9.39
C ALA A 20 -5.69 -7.42 -10.50
N VAL A 21 -4.46 -7.25 -11.00
CA VAL A 21 -4.13 -6.39 -12.14
C VAL A 21 -3.34 -7.22 -13.17
N PRO A 22 -3.70 -7.15 -14.47
CA PRO A 22 -2.97 -7.86 -15.51
C PRO A 22 -1.49 -7.48 -15.56
N ARG A 23 -0.63 -8.46 -15.83
CA ARG A 23 0.83 -8.26 -15.89
C ARG A 23 1.24 -7.15 -16.85
N GLU A 24 0.64 -7.09 -18.03
CA GLU A 24 0.90 -6.05 -19.04
C GLU A 24 0.62 -4.64 -18.48
N GLU A 25 -0.45 -4.49 -17.74
CA GLU A 25 -0.78 -3.20 -17.08
C GLU A 25 0.23 -2.87 -15.97
N CYS A 26 0.68 -3.85 -15.20
CA CYS A 26 1.73 -3.66 -14.20
C CYS A 26 3.05 -3.22 -14.84
N GLU A 27 3.43 -3.81 -15.96
CA GLU A 27 4.63 -3.44 -16.71
C GLU A 27 4.53 -1.99 -17.24
N ARG A 28 3.38 -1.62 -17.79
CA ARG A 28 3.10 -0.26 -18.25
C ARG A 28 3.19 0.76 -17.10
N LEU A 29 2.58 0.46 -15.96
CA LEU A 29 2.61 1.32 -14.76
C LEU A 29 4.01 1.39 -14.13
N THR A 30 4.79 0.32 -14.20
CA THR A 30 6.19 0.34 -13.78
C THR A 30 7.00 1.33 -14.63
N GLN A 31 6.83 1.30 -15.97
CA GLN A 31 7.46 2.27 -16.86
C GLN A 31 7.00 3.70 -16.59
N HIS A 32 5.70 3.90 -16.33
CA HIS A 32 5.15 5.20 -15.93
C HIS A 32 5.83 5.74 -14.67
N MET A 33 6.00 4.92 -13.62
CA MET A 33 6.69 5.32 -12.39
C MET A 33 8.15 5.72 -12.64
N PHE A 34 8.89 4.99 -13.45
CA PHE A 34 10.27 5.37 -13.81
C PHE A 34 10.31 6.67 -14.62
N LYS A 35 9.37 6.88 -15.53
CA LYS A 35 9.24 8.15 -16.27
C LYS A 35 8.98 9.32 -15.31
N LEU A 36 8.07 9.18 -14.34
CA LEU A 36 7.85 10.21 -13.31
C LEU A 36 9.11 10.50 -12.51
N LYS A 37 9.91 9.47 -12.20
CA LYS A 37 11.21 9.63 -11.53
C LYS A 37 12.18 10.44 -12.38
N GLU A 38 12.34 10.12 -13.65
CA GLU A 38 13.20 10.84 -14.60
C GLU A 38 12.78 12.30 -14.79
N GLU A 39 11.47 12.56 -14.78
CA GLU A 39 10.88 13.90 -14.88
C GLU A 39 10.95 14.69 -13.57
N GLY A 40 11.48 14.11 -12.47
CA GLY A 40 11.57 14.75 -11.17
C GLY A 40 10.21 14.98 -10.48
N LYS A 41 9.19 14.21 -10.84
CA LYS A 41 7.82 14.32 -10.30
C LYS A 41 7.58 13.46 -9.06
N LEU A 42 8.53 12.61 -8.70
CA LEU A 42 8.48 11.83 -7.47
C LEU A 42 9.16 12.58 -6.33
N THR A 43 8.67 12.37 -5.12
CA THR A 43 9.22 12.95 -3.88
C THR A 43 9.75 11.86 -2.97
N LYS A 44 10.57 12.25 -1.99
CA LYS A 44 10.98 11.39 -0.88
C LYS A 44 10.17 11.75 0.35
N ASP A 45 9.92 10.78 1.22
CA ASP A 45 9.23 10.97 2.49
C ASP A 45 10.05 10.43 3.68
N GLU A 46 9.63 10.78 4.89
CA GLU A 46 10.33 10.38 6.12
C GLU A 46 10.18 8.89 6.45
N GLN A 47 9.12 8.25 5.97
CA GLN A 47 8.87 6.83 6.22
C GLN A 47 9.84 5.94 5.47
N CYS A 48 10.18 6.33 4.23
CA CYS A 48 11.09 5.59 3.34
C CYS A 48 12.05 6.57 2.64
N PRO A 49 13.06 7.10 3.36
CA PRO A 49 13.86 8.24 2.92
C PRO A 49 14.79 7.95 1.73
N LEU A 50 15.07 6.68 1.44
CA LEU A 50 15.87 6.30 0.28
C LEU A 50 15.00 6.21 -0.99
N SER A 51 13.70 5.97 -0.85
CA SER A 51 12.76 5.65 -1.91
C SER A 51 12.10 6.90 -2.51
N HIS A 52 11.60 6.75 -3.74
CA HIS A 52 10.87 7.80 -4.43
C HIS A 52 9.38 7.45 -4.52
N SER A 53 8.52 8.41 -4.26
CA SER A 53 7.07 8.16 -4.11
C SER A 53 6.21 9.21 -4.81
N VAL A 54 4.95 8.84 -5.07
CA VAL A 54 3.90 9.73 -5.57
C VAL A 54 2.58 9.41 -4.89
N TYR A 55 1.84 10.48 -4.57
CA TYR A 55 0.50 10.45 -4.01
C TYR A 55 -0.52 10.80 -5.08
N GLY A 56 -1.58 9.97 -5.23
CA GLY A 56 -2.76 10.30 -6.04
C GLY A 56 -2.46 10.48 -7.53
N ASP A 57 -1.51 9.70 -8.08
CA ASP A 57 -1.22 9.73 -9.51
C ASP A 57 -2.47 9.35 -10.32
N PRO A 58 -2.82 10.10 -11.39
CA PRO A 58 -4.05 9.87 -12.14
C PRO A 58 -4.17 8.48 -12.77
N GLU A 59 -3.07 7.91 -13.25
CA GLU A 59 -3.09 6.58 -13.87
C GLU A 59 -3.30 5.48 -12.83
N LEU A 60 -2.72 5.64 -11.63
CA LEU A 60 -2.91 4.72 -10.52
C LEU A 60 -4.30 4.87 -9.89
N ASP A 61 -4.81 6.09 -9.74
CA ASP A 61 -6.18 6.35 -9.26
C ASP A 61 -7.23 5.73 -10.20
N ALA A 62 -6.99 5.73 -11.51
CA ALA A 62 -7.87 5.06 -12.48
C ALA A 62 -7.89 3.51 -12.29
N VAL A 63 -6.79 2.91 -11.85
CA VAL A 63 -6.76 1.48 -11.48
C VAL A 63 -7.52 1.26 -10.18
N LEU A 64 -7.34 2.14 -9.18
CA LEU A 64 -8.07 2.11 -7.92
C LEU A 64 -9.59 2.07 -8.18
N GLU A 65 -10.13 2.99 -8.99
CA GLU A 65 -11.56 3.03 -9.33
C GLU A 65 -12.05 1.73 -9.96
N LYS A 66 -11.29 1.15 -10.89
CA LYS A 66 -11.63 -0.10 -11.56
C LYS A 66 -11.68 -1.29 -10.61
N LEU A 67 -10.87 -1.28 -9.56
CA LEU A 67 -10.80 -2.36 -8.57
C LEU A 67 -11.96 -2.34 -7.58
N VAL A 68 -12.55 -1.17 -7.26
CA VAL A 68 -13.60 -1.00 -6.24
C VAL A 68 -14.74 -2.02 -6.33
N PRO A 69 -15.44 -2.20 -7.48
CA PRO A 69 -16.60 -3.09 -7.53
C PRO A 69 -16.25 -4.55 -7.23
N ASN A 70 -15.13 -5.03 -7.77
CA ASN A 70 -14.71 -6.41 -7.57
C ASN A 70 -14.22 -6.65 -6.14
N LEU A 71 -13.41 -5.75 -5.59
CA LEU A 71 -12.91 -5.84 -4.22
C LEU A 71 -14.05 -5.75 -3.21
N SER A 72 -15.00 -4.82 -3.39
CA SER A 72 -16.20 -4.73 -2.53
C SER A 72 -16.96 -6.04 -2.48
N LYS A 73 -17.19 -6.65 -3.66
CA LYS A 73 -17.85 -7.96 -3.75
C LYS A 73 -17.05 -9.07 -3.07
N GLN A 74 -15.75 -9.12 -3.27
CA GLN A 74 -14.90 -10.18 -2.69
C GLN A 74 -14.79 -10.08 -1.17
N LEU A 75 -14.65 -8.85 -0.65
CA LEU A 75 -14.51 -8.61 0.79
C LEU A 75 -15.86 -8.58 1.52
N GLY A 76 -16.98 -8.43 0.80
CA GLY A 76 -18.29 -8.23 1.40
C GLY A 76 -18.43 -6.90 2.14
N ILE A 77 -17.66 -5.89 1.73
CA ILE A 77 -17.60 -4.54 2.29
C ILE A 77 -17.83 -3.54 1.16
N GLU A 78 -18.71 -2.56 1.37
CA GLU A 78 -18.86 -1.45 0.43
C GLU A 78 -17.68 -0.49 0.56
N LEU A 79 -16.72 -0.58 -0.38
CA LEU A 79 -15.48 0.20 -0.35
C LEU A 79 -15.69 1.58 -1.00
N LEU A 80 -15.29 2.63 -0.28
CA LEU A 80 -15.11 3.97 -0.83
C LEU A 80 -13.60 4.23 -1.01
N PRO A 81 -13.15 4.58 -2.22
CA PRO A 81 -11.75 4.87 -2.48
C PRO A 81 -11.30 6.14 -1.76
N THR A 82 -10.06 6.15 -1.29
CA THR A 82 -9.46 7.33 -0.69
C THR A 82 -8.35 7.91 -1.56
N TYR A 83 -7.27 7.17 -1.80
CA TYR A 83 -6.18 7.58 -2.68
C TYR A 83 -5.29 6.39 -3.04
N THR A 84 -4.43 6.61 -4.04
CA THR A 84 -3.28 5.74 -4.31
C THR A 84 -2.01 6.36 -3.78
N TYR A 85 -1.08 5.50 -3.36
CA TYR A 85 0.30 5.86 -3.09
C TYR A 85 1.22 4.86 -3.77
N ALA A 86 2.28 5.31 -4.40
CA ALA A 86 3.22 4.40 -5.03
C ALA A 86 4.65 4.77 -4.72
N ARG A 87 5.51 3.75 -4.65
CA ARG A 87 6.94 3.90 -4.39
C ARG A 87 7.78 3.09 -5.36
N ILE A 88 8.93 3.67 -5.71
CA ILE A 88 10.09 2.94 -6.21
C ILE A 88 11.01 2.77 -5.01
N TYR A 89 11.04 1.58 -4.45
CA TYR A 89 11.95 1.23 -3.37
C TYR A 89 13.36 1.06 -3.90
N GLU A 90 14.33 1.57 -3.13
CA GLU A 90 15.75 1.57 -3.44
C GLU A 90 16.52 0.59 -2.53
N PRO A 91 17.74 0.16 -2.88
CA PRO A 91 18.55 -0.72 -2.04
C PRO A 91 18.76 -0.17 -0.63
N GLY A 92 18.60 -1.03 0.38
CA GLY A 92 18.74 -0.67 1.79
C GLY A 92 17.48 -0.09 2.43
N GLU A 93 16.42 0.17 1.67
CA GLU A 93 15.17 0.71 2.24
C GLU A 93 14.51 -0.26 3.21
N VAL A 94 13.88 0.30 4.23
CA VAL A 94 13.13 -0.42 5.27
C VAL A 94 11.75 0.21 5.40
N LEU A 95 10.71 -0.61 5.39
CA LEU A 95 9.40 -0.15 5.84
C LEU A 95 9.24 -0.55 7.32
N VAL A 96 9.41 0.43 8.20
CA VAL A 96 9.33 0.21 9.65
C VAL A 96 7.93 -0.28 10.03
N LYS A 97 7.86 -1.14 11.06
CA LYS A 97 6.60 -1.67 11.59
C LYS A 97 5.67 -0.54 12.03
N HIS A 98 4.48 -0.48 11.44
CA HIS A 98 3.48 0.56 11.69
C HIS A 98 2.06 0.07 11.42
N LYS A 99 1.08 0.87 11.82
CA LYS A 99 -0.31 0.81 11.39
C LYS A 99 -0.61 2.03 10.53
N ASP A 100 -1.56 1.88 9.64
CA ASP A 100 -2.00 2.97 8.76
C ASP A 100 -2.88 3.99 9.49
N ARG A 101 -3.02 5.16 8.87
CA ARG A 101 -3.93 6.23 9.31
C ARG A 101 -5.39 5.93 8.89
N PRO A 102 -6.40 6.63 9.46
CA PRO A 102 -7.82 6.35 9.22
C PRO A 102 -8.26 6.29 7.76
N SER A 103 -7.70 7.12 6.87
CA SER A 103 -8.02 7.06 5.43
C SER A 103 -7.45 5.83 4.71
N CYS A 104 -6.69 5.01 5.41
CA CYS A 104 -6.17 3.71 4.97
C CYS A 104 -6.78 2.57 5.80
N GLU A 105 -8.05 2.70 6.23
CA GLU A 105 -8.76 1.70 7.03
C GLU A 105 -8.66 0.31 6.41
N ILE A 106 -8.89 0.24 5.10
CA ILE A 106 -8.69 -0.95 4.29
C ILE A 106 -7.68 -0.61 3.20
N SER A 107 -6.57 -1.31 3.21
CA SER A 107 -5.46 -1.08 2.30
C SER A 107 -5.21 -2.28 1.41
N GLY A 108 -4.72 -2.03 0.21
CA GLY A 108 -4.24 -3.05 -0.71
C GLY A 108 -2.81 -2.72 -1.13
N THR A 109 -1.89 -3.68 -1.04
CA THR A 109 -0.53 -3.53 -1.56
C THR A 109 -0.31 -4.46 -2.74
N LEU A 110 0.12 -3.92 -3.89
CA LEU A 110 0.30 -4.64 -5.15
C LEU A 110 1.69 -4.37 -5.72
N THR A 111 2.37 -5.44 -6.15
CA THR A 111 3.66 -5.32 -6.83
C THR A 111 3.45 -5.04 -8.31
N LEU A 112 3.92 -3.88 -8.79
CA LEU A 112 3.93 -3.53 -10.22
C LEU A 112 5.12 -4.16 -10.95
N GLY A 113 6.30 -4.16 -10.31
CA GLY A 113 7.51 -4.70 -10.87
C GLY A 113 8.66 -4.71 -9.88
N PHE A 114 9.68 -5.49 -10.15
CA PHE A 114 10.93 -5.52 -9.38
C PHE A 114 12.08 -5.97 -10.27
N ASP A 115 13.30 -5.69 -9.85
CA ASP A 115 14.50 -6.18 -10.53
C ASP A 115 14.53 -7.71 -10.55
N PRO A 116 14.59 -8.34 -11.74
CA PRO A 116 14.52 -9.80 -11.86
C PRO A 116 15.61 -10.56 -11.09
N GLY A 117 16.77 -9.93 -10.87
CA GLY A 117 17.88 -10.51 -10.12
C GLY A 117 17.70 -10.49 -8.59
N SER A 118 16.74 -9.72 -8.08
CA SER A 118 16.60 -9.45 -6.66
C SER A 118 15.67 -10.42 -5.91
N GLY A 119 14.79 -11.13 -6.61
CA GLY A 119 13.70 -11.87 -6.02
C GLY A 119 12.59 -10.95 -5.47
N ILE A 120 11.55 -11.56 -4.91
CA ILE A 120 10.40 -10.84 -4.35
C ILE A 120 10.73 -10.41 -2.91
N TRP A 121 10.53 -9.12 -2.63
CA TRP A 121 10.69 -8.57 -1.29
C TRP A 121 9.39 -8.68 -0.49
N PRO A 122 9.35 -9.52 0.58
CA PRO A 122 8.12 -9.80 1.29
C PRO A 122 7.64 -8.63 2.14
N ILE A 123 6.31 -8.56 2.36
CA ILE A 123 5.69 -7.77 3.41
C ILE A 123 5.24 -8.69 4.53
N TYR A 124 5.36 -8.25 5.77
CA TYR A 124 4.96 -8.99 6.96
C TYR A 124 3.78 -8.31 7.66
N PHE A 125 2.88 -9.12 8.20
CA PHE A 125 1.73 -8.68 9.00
C PHE A 125 1.79 -9.33 10.39
N GLY A 126 1.74 -8.51 11.45
CA GLY A 126 1.69 -8.98 12.83
C GLY A 126 0.28 -9.35 13.26
N LYS A 127 0.12 -10.41 14.03
CA LYS A 127 -1.15 -10.85 14.60
C LYS A 127 -1.67 -9.90 15.70
N ASN A 128 -0.76 -9.26 16.40
CA ASN A 128 -0.99 -8.27 17.45
C ASN A 128 0.21 -7.31 17.54
N ASP A 129 0.18 -6.36 18.44
CA ASP A 129 1.20 -5.32 18.56
C ASP A 129 2.57 -5.87 19.00
N ASP A 130 2.59 -6.97 19.75
CA ASP A 130 3.81 -7.62 20.26
C ASP A 130 4.43 -8.63 19.28
N ASP A 131 3.70 -8.97 18.20
CA ASP A 131 4.18 -9.94 17.21
C ASP A 131 5.32 -9.35 16.38
N VAL A 132 6.54 -9.78 16.64
CA VAL A 132 7.76 -9.35 15.92
C VAL A 132 8.13 -10.27 14.76
N VAL A 133 7.50 -11.44 14.66
CA VAL A 133 7.76 -12.43 13.60
C VAL A 133 6.87 -12.18 12.39
N GLY A 134 5.56 -12.03 12.63
CA GLY A 134 4.56 -11.80 11.59
C GLY A 134 4.33 -12.97 10.64
N THR A 135 3.41 -12.76 9.72
CA THR A 135 3.19 -13.63 8.56
C THR A 135 3.67 -12.91 7.31
N GLY A 136 4.66 -13.47 6.63
CA GLY A 136 5.26 -12.89 5.43
C GLY A 136 4.50 -13.28 4.16
N PHE A 137 4.39 -12.33 3.22
CA PHE A 137 3.82 -12.52 1.90
C PHE A 137 4.78 -12.05 0.82
N GLU A 138 5.17 -12.96 -0.06
CA GLU A 138 5.78 -12.65 -1.34
C GLU A 138 4.66 -12.35 -2.35
N ILE A 139 4.58 -11.10 -2.79
CA ILE A 139 3.50 -10.63 -3.68
C ILE A 139 4.05 -10.60 -5.10
N ASN A 140 3.58 -11.51 -5.97
CA ASN A 140 3.97 -11.53 -7.37
C ASN A 140 3.45 -10.30 -8.12
N ILE A 141 4.02 -10.02 -9.29
CA ILE A 141 3.56 -8.92 -10.15
C ILE A 141 2.08 -9.13 -10.51
N GLY A 142 1.27 -8.13 -10.21
CA GLY A 142 -0.18 -8.14 -10.45
C GLY A 142 -1.02 -8.78 -9.34
N ASP A 143 -0.38 -9.41 -8.34
CA ASP A 143 -1.08 -9.92 -7.16
C ASP A 143 -1.24 -8.81 -6.11
N LEU A 144 -2.30 -8.92 -5.31
CA LEU A 144 -2.72 -7.92 -4.34
C LEU A 144 -2.94 -8.58 -2.97
N VAL A 145 -2.36 -8.01 -1.93
CA VAL A 145 -2.76 -8.32 -0.56
C VAL A 145 -3.62 -7.18 -0.03
N MET A 146 -4.88 -7.50 0.30
CA MET A 146 -5.78 -6.58 1.01
C MET A 146 -5.67 -6.81 2.51
N TYR A 147 -5.68 -5.73 3.29
CA TYR A 147 -5.54 -5.82 4.75
C TYR A 147 -6.24 -4.65 5.47
N ARG A 148 -6.55 -4.84 6.76
CA ARG A 148 -7.07 -3.79 7.63
C ARG A 148 -5.92 -2.94 8.15
N GLY A 149 -5.65 -1.83 7.47
CA GLY A 149 -4.47 -0.99 7.67
C GLY A 149 -4.39 -0.39 9.07
N CYS A 150 -5.51 0.07 9.61
CA CYS A 150 -5.58 0.64 10.97
C CYS A 150 -5.44 -0.40 12.10
N GLU A 151 -5.63 -1.69 11.79
CA GLU A 151 -5.65 -2.74 12.80
C GLU A 151 -4.37 -3.57 12.83
N LEU A 152 -3.77 -3.84 11.66
CA LEU A 152 -2.61 -4.71 11.53
C LEU A 152 -1.31 -3.93 11.45
N ASN A 153 -0.38 -4.22 12.34
CA ASN A 153 1.00 -3.83 12.14
C ASN A 153 1.57 -4.53 10.90
N HIS A 154 2.24 -3.77 10.07
CA HIS A 154 2.91 -4.32 8.89
C HIS A 154 4.25 -3.63 8.63
N TRP A 155 5.16 -4.37 7.99
CA TRP A 155 6.54 -3.94 7.77
C TRP A 155 7.21 -4.72 6.65
N ARG A 156 8.37 -4.21 6.22
CA ARG A 156 9.30 -4.92 5.32
C ARG A 156 10.71 -4.80 5.87
N PRO A 157 11.49 -5.90 5.93
CA PRO A 157 12.89 -5.87 6.34
C PRO A 157 13.74 -5.11 5.32
N PRO A 158 15.06 -4.87 5.59
CA PRO A 158 15.93 -4.17 4.65
C PRO A 158 15.89 -4.77 3.24
N TYR A 159 15.63 -3.91 2.24
CA TYR A 159 15.57 -4.32 0.85
C TYR A 159 16.96 -4.61 0.28
N LYS A 160 17.15 -5.83 -0.23
CA LYS A 160 18.43 -6.30 -0.77
C LYS A 160 18.50 -6.26 -2.30
N GLY A 161 17.40 -5.90 -2.95
CA GLY A 161 17.31 -5.80 -4.40
C GLY A 161 17.76 -4.44 -4.93
N GLN A 162 17.69 -4.26 -6.26
CA GLN A 162 18.08 -3.03 -6.92
C GLN A 162 16.91 -2.03 -6.99
N TRP A 163 15.70 -2.52 -7.26
CA TRP A 163 14.47 -1.71 -7.25
C TRP A 163 13.23 -2.60 -7.15
N GLN A 164 12.18 -2.08 -6.49
CA GLN A 164 10.83 -2.63 -6.52
C GLN A 164 9.82 -1.50 -6.61
N VAL A 165 8.89 -1.59 -7.54
CA VAL A 165 7.76 -0.67 -7.69
C VAL A 165 6.54 -1.28 -7.02
N GLN A 166 6.02 -0.58 -6.01
CA GLN A 166 4.86 -0.98 -5.24
C GLN A 166 3.80 0.09 -5.32
N VAL A 167 2.53 -0.30 -5.49
CA VAL A 167 1.39 0.60 -5.35
C VAL A 167 0.53 0.17 -4.18
N PHE A 168 0.02 1.16 -3.47
CA PHE A 168 -0.91 1.03 -2.36
C PHE A 168 -2.24 1.66 -2.76
N PHE A 169 -3.30 0.88 -2.64
CA PHE A 169 -4.68 1.28 -2.88
C PHE A 169 -5.37 1.40 -1.53
N HIS A 170 -5.91 2.58 -1.24
CA HIS A 170 -6.52 2.84 0.06
C HIS A 170 -8.02 3.08 -0.06
N PHE A 171 -8.75 2.55 0.93
CA PHE A 171 -10.20 2.57 0.98
C PHE A 171 -10.66 2.75 2.43
N VAL A 172 -11.92 3.18 2.57
CA VAL A 172 -12.68 3.10 3.82
C VAL A 172 -13.98 2.33 3.59
N ASP A 173 -14.53 1.75 4.65
CA ASP A 173 -15.85 1.12 4.63
C ASP A 173 -16.92 2.22 4.59
N ALA A 174 -17.82 2.19 3.59
CA ALA A 174 -18.94 3.13 3.46
C ALA A 174 -19.86 3.14 4.68
N ASN A 175 -19.90 2.04 5.43
CA ASN A 175 -20.71 1.86 6.64
C ASN A 175 -19.86 1.87 7.92
N GLY A 176 -18.53 2.12 7.78
CA GLY A 176 -17.56 2.10 8.87
C GLY A 176 -17.38 3.48 9.55
N PRO A 177 -16.54 3.50 10.61
CA PRO A 177 -16.27 4.72 11.38
C PRO A 177 -15.42 5.74 10.62
N HIS A 178 -14.75 5.34 9.54
CA HIS A 178 -13.82 6.19 8.78
C HIS A 178 -14.36 6.67 7.43
N LYS A 179 -15.65 6.48 7.14
CA LYS A 179 -16.29 6.84 5.87
C LYS A 179 -16.07 8.30 5.43
N ASP A 180 -15.93 9.21 6.40
CA ASP A 180 -15.71 10.63 6.13
C ASP A 180 -14.32 10.93 5.55
N HIS A 181 -13.42 9.93 5.52
CA HIS A 181 -12.12 9.99 4.84
C HIS A 181 -12.19 9.57 3.36
N ALA A 182 -13.37 9.32 2.80
CA ALA A 182 -13.53 9.07 1.37
C ALA A 182 -12.84 10.18 0.55
N MET A 183 -12.20 9.80 -0.56
CA MET A 183 -11.38 10.70 -1.40
C MET A 183 -10.20 11.40 -0.68
N ASP A 184 -9.93 11.09 0.58
CA ASP A 184 -8.86 11.70 1.41
C ASP A 184 -8.89 13.24 1.39
N GLY A 185 -10.09 13.83 1.45
CA GLY A 185 -10.30 15.28 1.38
C GLY A 185 -10.12 15.90 -0.02
N ARG A 186 -9.90 15.07 -1.05
CA ARG A 186 -9.86 15.53 -2.45
C ARG A 186 -11.27 15.63 -3.04
N LYS A 187 -11.42 16.48 -4.05
CA LYS A 187 -12.70 16.63 -4.76
C LYS A 187 -13.03 15.44 -5.65
N ALA A 188 -12.00 14.78 -6.18
CA ALA A 188 -12.10 13.59 -7.01
C ALA A 188 -10.76 12.86 -7.07
N LEU A 189 -10.79 11.60 -7.49
CA LEU A 189 -9.58 10.85 -7.86
C LEU A 189 -8.96 11.47 -9.13
N GLY A 190 -7.68 11.17 -9.37
CA GLY A 190 -6.96 11.62 -10.58
C GLY A 190 -6.47 13.07 -10.56
N HIS A 191 -6.61 13.79 -9.46
CA HIS A 191 -6.20 15.18 -9.33
C HIS A 191 -5.00 15.43 -8.41
N GLY A 192 -4.30 14.39 -8.00
CA GLY A 192 -3.11 14.50 -7.13
C GLY A 192 -3.38 15.18 -5.79
N ALA A 193 -2.31 15.65 -5.14
CA ALA A 193 -2.39 16.36 -3.86
C ALA A 193 -2.89 17.80 -3.97
N GLU A 194 -2.91 18.38 -5.14
CA GLU A 194 -3.24 19.82 -5.36
C GLU A 194 -4.66 20.18 -4.93
N THR A 195 -5.56 19.21 -4.85
CA THR A 195 -6.96 19.45 -4.43
C THR A 195 -7.21 19.10 -2.96
N ARG A 196 -6.19 18.63 -2.24
CA ARG A 196 -6.28 18.32 -0.82
C ARG A 196 -6.33 19.62 -0.03
N GLU A 197 -7.45 19.93 0.62
CA GLU A 197 -7.45 20.93 1.68
C GLU A 197 -6.39 20.49 2.70
N GLN A 198 -5.44 21.36 3.06
CA GLN A 198 -4.29 21.04 3.90
C GLN A 198 -4.76 20.38 5.20
N SER A 199 -4.93 19.08 5.19
CA SER A 199 -5.05 18.32 6.41
C SER A 199 -3.68 18.36 7.07
N LYS A 200 -3.63 18.82 8.32
CA LYS A 200 -2.43 18.79 9.16
C LYS A 200 -1.72 17.44 9.01
N PRO A 201 -0.38 17.40 9.03
CA PRO A 201 0.36 16.14 9.11
C PRO A 201 -0.27 15.31 10.22
N VAL A 202 -0.74 14.12 9.91
CA VAL A 202 -1.17 13.18 10.95
C VAL A 202 0.11 12.79 11.65
N GLU A 203 0.28 13.23 12.89
CA GLU A 203 1.31 12.71 13.76
C GLU A 203 1.17 11.18 13.78
N ASN A 204 2.21 10.49 13.31
CA ASN A 204 2.33 9.05 13.48
C ASN A 204 2.34 8.79 14.99
N GLN A 205 1.20 8.35 15.56
CA GLN A 205 1.08 7.93 16.95
C GLN A 205 1.64 6.50 17.15
N GLY A 206 2.74 6.16 16.51
CA GLY A 206 3.48 4.94 16.75
C GLY A 206 4.93 5.30 17.04
N ASN A 207 5.57 4.60 17.95
CA ASN A 207 7.00 4.72 18.26
C ASN A 207 7.80 4.81 16.97
N THR A 208 8.19 6.01 16.59
CA THR A 208 8.96 6.28 15.39
C THR A 208 10.40 5.91 15.69
N ILE A 209 10.75 4.66 15.42
CA ILE A 209 12.17 4.29 15.35
C ILE A 209 12.73 4.91 14.06
N THR A 210 13.95 5.45 14.13
CA THR A 210 14.63 5.99 12.95
C THR A 210 14.98 4.87 11.97
N HIS A 211 15.24 5.23 10.70
CA HIS A 211 15.74 4.29 9.69
C HIS A 211 17.00 3.54 10.18
N GLU A 212 17.94 4.24 10.86
CA GLU A 212 19.13 3.63 11.45
C GLU A 212 18.77 2.61 12.53
N GLN A 213 17.84 2.94 13.43
CA GLN A 213 17.37 2.03 14.47
C GLN A 213 16.64 0.81 13.87
N ALA A 214 15.95 0.96 12.75
CA ALA A 214 15.32 -0.14 12.06
C ALA A 214 16.34 -1.12 11.46
N MET A 215 17.46 -0.61 10.95
CA MET A 215 18.55 -1.46 10.43
C MET A 215 19.21 -2.33 11.50
N ASP A 216 19.17 -1.93 12.75
CA ASP A 216 19.71 -2.70 13.89
C ASP A 216 18.74 -3.79 14.39
N ILE A 217 17.45 -3.74 14.01
CA ILE A 217 16.42 -4.67 14.44
C ILE A 217 16.31 -5.88 13.48
N TYR A 218 16.65 -5.72 12.21
CA TYR A 218 16.54 -6.72 11.14
C TYR A 218 17.88 -7.23 10.66
#